data_514e79d191f2a53ac873ba9a5f357e74
#
_entry.id   514e79d191f2a53ac873ba9a5f357e74
#
_cell.length_a   1.000
_cell.length_b   1.000
_cell.length_c   1.000
_cell.angle_alpha   90.00
_cell.angle_beta   90.00
_cell.angle_gamma   90.00
#
_symmetry.space_group_name_H-M   'P 1'
#
loop_
_entity.id
_entity.type
_entity.pdbx_description
1 polymer ?
#
loop_
_entity_poly.entity_id
_entity_poly.type
_entity_poly.pdbx_seq_one_letter_code
_entity_poly.pdbx_strand_id
1 'polypeptide(L)'
;MTTFLSFLIAALTIIGIVQIVRIFEIASKLNKPSDKPVSDQDNKYNAIALLIVGLGFTAFVGYSFKLWGHLILPEAASLHGQGIKQLWDVTGYLILFTFFVTQTLLFVFAYKYRGREGNKALFQTHNNKLELLWTSVPAIVLTALIMYGLKTWNETMVPDTEGAIIVEVYAQQFGWTARYSGEDNQLGKAHYTLIGGVNTLGVDINDSLSYDDRVVREIHLPVNKQVLMKFRSQDVIHSAYMPHFNVQMNCVPGMNTQFAFTPTKTTEDIRLEPDMIKRMELVNSERAKKGEEPVEFDYVLLCNKICGSAHYNMQIKVVVESEEKYNAWLAEQQTFQSLVSAQ
;
A
#
# COMPACT_ATOMS: atom_id res chain seq x y z
N MET A 1 12.12 9.25 24.98
CA MET A 1 13.32 10.10 25.13
C MET A 1 14.22 10.05 23.90
N THR A 2 14.52 8.88 23.35
CA THR A 2 15.35 8.70 22.13
C THR A 2 14.78 9.40 20.89
N THR A 3 13.48 9.29 20.62
CA THR A 3 12.80 9.95 19.49
C THR A 3 12.87 11.47 19.56
N PHE A 4 12.66 12.07 20.73
CA PHE A 4 12.78 13.52 20.92
C PHE A 4 14.23 13.98 20.67
N LEU A 5 15.20 13.24 21.17
CA LEU A 5 16.63 13.55 20.96
C LEU A 5 17.00 13.45 19.47
N SER A 6 16.49 12.45 18.75
CA SER A 6 16.70 12.31 17.28
C SER A 6 16.12 13.48 16.49
N PHE A 7 14.90 13.93 16.83
CA PHE A 7 14.31 15.12 16.23
C PHE A 7 15.11 16.40 16.55
N LEU A 8 15.59 16.54 17.78
CA LEU A 8 16.42 17.69 18.19
C LEU A 8 17.74 17.72 17.42
N ILE A 9 18.42 16.56 17.29
CA ILE A 9 19.65 16.44 16.52
C ILE A 9 19.41 16.78 15.05
N ALA A 10 18.36 16.24 14.44
CA ALA A 10 18.01 16.55 13.06
C ALA A 10 17.73 18.05 12.86
N ALA A 11 16.94 18.66 13.73
CA ALA A 11 16.65 20.10 13.69
C ALA A 11 17.92 20.96 13.84
N LEU A 12 18.80 20.63 14.80
CA LEU A 12 20.07 21.33 15.00
C LEU A 12 21.01 21.15 13.81
N THR A 13 21.03 19.98 13.18
CA THR A 13 21.82 19.73 11.97
C THR A 13 21.33 20.59 10.82
N ILE A 14 20.00 20.66 10.59
CA ILE A 14 19.40 21.51 9.55
C ILE A 14 19.73 22.99 9.82
N ILE A 15 19.56 23.46 11.06
CA ILE A 15 19.90 24.84 11.46
C ILE A 15 21.39 25.10 11.21
N GLY A 16 22.27 24.17 11.57
CA GLY A 16 23.69 24.26 11.33
C GLY A 16 24.04 24.40 9.85
N ILE A 17 23.44 23.57 8.99
CA ILE A 17 23.61 23.66 7.53
C ILE A 17 23.13 25.01 6.99
N VAL A 18 21.93 25.47 7.41
CA VAL A 18 21.39 26.77 7.01
C VAL A 18 22.31 27.92 7.44
N GLN A 19 22.85 27.88 8.64
CA GLN A 19 23.79 28.90 9.12
C GLN A 19 25.13 28.88 8.35
N ILE A 20 25.65 27.71 8.02
CA ILE A 20 26.85 27.58 7.20
C ILE A 20 26.58 28.19 5.79
N VAL A 21 25.48 27.87 5.15
CA VAL A 21 25.10 28.46 3.86
C VAL A 21 24.97 29.97 3.94
N ARG A 22 24.33 30.52 5.01
CA ARG A 22 24.25 31.97 5.24
C ARG A 22 25.60 32.63 5.45
N ILE A 23 26.50 31.99 6.20
CA ILE A 23 27.89 32.50 6.40
C ILE A 23 28.59 32.56 5.02
N PHE A 24 28.50 31.51 4.21
CA PHE A 24 29.06 31.52 2.84
C PHE A 24 28.46 32.60 1.97
N GLU A 25 27.13 32.80 2.05
CA GLU A 25 26.43 33.87 1.29
C GLU A 25 26.90 35.25 1.71
N ILE A 26 27.00 35.53 3.03
CA ILE A 26 27.44 36.80 3.57
C ILE A 26 28.92 37.03 3.22
N ALA A 27 29.78 36.02 3.41
CA ALA A 27 31.22 36.10 3.03
C ALA A 27 31.38 36.37 1.54
N SER A 28 30.57 35.72 0.69
CA SER A 28 30.54 35.96 -0.75
C SER A 28 30.10 37.41 -1.11
N LYS A 29 29.12 37.97 -0.38
CA LYS A 29 28.68 39.36 -0.59
C LYS A 29 29.72 40.37 -0.10
N LEU A 30 30.42 40.08 0.99
CA LEU A 30 31.47 40.95 1.54
C LEU A 30 32.76 40.95 0.68
N ASN A 31 33.05 39.83 0.02
CA ASN A 31 34.27 39.67 -0.78
C ASN A 31 34.11 40.06 -2.24
N LYS A 32 32.91 40.47 -2.72
CA LYS A 32 32.69 40.86 -4.11
C LYS A 32 32.47 42.35 -4.29
N PRO A 33 33.31 43.01 -5.10
CA PRO A 33 32.80 44.17 -5.85
C PRO A 33 31.67 43.69 -6.74
N SER A 34 30.54 44.40 -6.73
CA SER A 34 29.26 44.01 -7.36
C SER A 34 29.29 43.63 -8.84
N ASP A 35 30.44 43.76 -9.53
CA ASP A 35 30.55 43.65 -10.99
C ASP A 35 31.52 42.52 -11.46
N LYS A 36 32.02 41.64 -10.58
CA LYS A 36 32.85 40.53 -11.05
C LYS A 36 32.01 39.35 -11.48
N PRO A 37 32.16 38.86 -12.71
CA PRO A 37 31.54 37.62 -13.15
C PRO A 37 31.99 36.45 -12.24
N VAL A 38 31.13 35.44 -12.07
CA VAL A 38 31.45 34.21 -11.31
C VAL A 38 32.74 33.61 -11.90
N SER A 39 33.75 33.33 -11.05
CA SER A 39 35.03 32.82 -11.53
C SER A 39 34.90 31.38 -12.04
N ASP A 40 35.76 30.96 -12.95
CA ASP A 40 35.86 29.55 -13.43
C ASP A 40 36.11 28.59 -12.29
N GLN A 41 36.85 29.06 -11.26
CA GLN A 41 37.16 28.26 -10.07
C GLN A 41 35.90 28.01 -9.22
N ASP A 42 35.06 29.03 -9.01
CA ASP A 42 33.78 28.90 -8.33
C ASP A 42 32.86 27.94 -9.09
N ASN A 43 32.73 28.07 -10.40
CA ASN A 43 31.95 27.19 -11.27
C ASN A 43 32.47 25.74 -11.17
N LYS A 44 33.78 25.52 -11.14
CA LYS A 44 34.39 24.21 -11.02
C LYS A 44 34.06 23.58 -9.65
N TYR A 45 34.21 24.30 -8.55
CA TYR A 45 33.94 23.76 -7.21
C TYR A 45 32.45 23.47 -7.03
N ASN A 46 31.56 24.35 -7.46
CA ASN A 46 30.13 24.13 -7.40
C ASN A 46 29.71 22.92 -8.24
N ALA A 47 30.26 22.76 -9.44
CA ALA A 47 29.96 21.63 -10.31
C ALA A 47 30.49 20.30 -9.74
N ILE A 48 31.67 20.28 -9.10
CA ILE A 48 32.22 19.10 -8.41
C ILE A 48 31.34 18.77 -7.20
N ALA A 49 30.98 19.76 -6.39
CA ALA A 49 30.11 19.54 -5.24
C ALA A 49 28.75 18.96 -5.67
N LEU A 50 28.12 19.53 -6.70
CA LEU A 50 26.86 19.03 -7.26
C LEU A 50 27.01 17.61 -7.80
N LEU A 51 28.10 17.30 -8.49
CA LEU A 51 28.37 15.94 -9.01
C LEU A 51 28.50 14.93 -7.86
N ILE A 52 29.30 15.24 -6.84
CA ILE A 52 29.52 14.33 -5.69
C ILE A 52 28.22 14.11 -4.93
N VAL A 53 27.50 15.19 -4.58
CA VAL A 53 26.24 15.11 -3.83
C VAL A 53 25.18 14.38 -4.67
N GLY A 54 25.07 14.70 -5.95
CA GLY A 54 24.09 14.11 -6.85
C GLY A 54 24.32 12.61 -7.09
N LEU A 55 25.55 12.22 -7.39
CA LEU A 55 25.88 10.79 -7.55
C LEU A 55 25.79 10.04 -6.22
N GLY A 56 26.19 10.68 -5.12
CA GLY A 56 26.02 10.13 -3.79
C GLY A 56 24.55 9.89 -3.43
N PHE A 57 23.68 10.84 -3.74
CA PHE A 57 22.23 10.69 -3.58
C PHE A 57 21.67 9.56 -4.45
N THR A 58 22.09 9.50 -5.72
CA THR A 58 21.65 8.44 -6.65
C THR A 58 22.09 7.05 -6.12
N ALA A 59 23.32 6.94 -5.63
CA ALA A 59 23.83 5.71 -5.01
C ALA A 59 23.07 5.36 -3.72
N PHE A 60 22.76 6.36 -2.90
CA PHE A 60 21.97 6.18 -1.67
C PHE A 60 20.56 5.65 -1.97
N VAL A 61 19.87 6.17 -2.99
CA VAL A 61 18.56 5.64 -3.42
C VAL A 61 18.68 4.19 -3.84
N GLY A 62 19.68 3.83 -4.66
CA GLY A 62 19.92 2.44 -5.07
C GLY A 62 20.19 1.50 -3.90
N TYR A 63 21.03 1.95 -2.95
CA TYR A 63 21.32 1.21 -1.74
C TYR A 63 20.08 1.02 -0.85
N SER A 64 19.29 2.07 -0.67
CA SER A 64 18.04 2.00 0.10
C SER A 64 17.03 1.04 -0.53
N PHE A 65 16.91 1.07 -1.87
CA PHE A 65 16.02 0.15 -2.57
C PHE A 65 16.49 -1.31 -2.45
N LYS A 66 17.80 -1.56 -2.50
CA LYS A 66 18.37 -2.88 -2.27
C LYS A 66 18.08 -3.42 -0.87
N LEU A 67 18.14 -2.55 0.16
CA LEU A 67 17.93 -2.96 1.57
C LEU A 67 16.44 -3.13 1.91
N TRP A 68 15.60 -2.22 1.45
CA TRP A 68 14.20 -2.12 1.92
C TRP A 68 13.15 -2.29 0.83
N GLY A 69 13.55 -2.44 -0.44
CA GLY A 69 12.60 -2.57 -1.55
C GLY A 69 11.64 -3.75 -1.41
N HIS A 70 12.09 -4.85 -0.80
CA HIS A 70 11.27 -6.02 -0.51
C HIS A 70 10.18 -5.79 0.56
N LEU A 71 10.28 -4.68 1.33
CA LEU A 71 9.28 -4.33 2.35
C LEU A 71 8.13 -3.48 1.83
N ILE A 72 8.20 -3.02 0.57
CA ILE A 72 7.20 -2.10 0.00
C ILE A 72 5.85 -2.79 -0.17
N LEU A 73 5.86 -4.03 -0.66
CA LEU A 73 4.66 -4.87 -0.79
C LEU A 73 4.89 -6.21 -0.10
N PRO A 74 3.91 -6.72 0.67
CA PRO A 74 3.98 -8.07 1.20
C PRO A 74 3.88 -9.09 0.06
N GLU A 75 4.30 -10.33 0.31
CA GLU A 75 4.08 -11.44 -0.61
C GLU A 75 2.59 -11.61 -0.90
N ALA A 76 2.25 -11.70 -2.18
CA ALA A 76 0.85 -11.79 -2.58
C ALA A 76 0.28 -13.20 -2.28
N ALA A 77 -0.74 -13.25 -1.44
CA ALA A 77 -1.46 -14.47 -1.07
C ALA A 77 -2.82 -14.60 -1.79
N SER A 78 -3.01 -13.89 -2.90
CA SER A 78 -4.21 -13.97 -3.75
C SER A 78 -3.84 -14.06 -5.23
N LEU A 79 -4.75 -14.63 -6.03
CA LEU A 79 -4.53 -14.84 -7.46
C LEU A 79 -4.31 -13.51 -8.20
N HIS A 80 -5.23 -12.53 -8.02
CA HIS A 80 -5.09 -11.21 -8.64
C HIS A 80 -3.91 -10.42 -8.08
N GLY A 81 -3.54 -10.63 -6.82
CA GLY A 81 -2.39 -9.99 -6.17
C GLY A 81 -1.07 -10.34 -6.88
N GLN A 82 -0.95 -11.52 -7.44
CA GLN A 82 0.21 -11.91 -8.26
C GLN A 82 0.30 -11.06 -9.53
N GLY A 83 -0.83 -10.80 -10.21
CA GLY A 83 -0.89 -9.91 -11.37
C GLY A 83 -0.54 -8.46 -11.01
N ILE A 84 -1.04 -7.96 -9.89
CA ILE A 84 -0.69 -6.63 -9.36
C ILE A 84 0.81 -6.55 -9.06
N LYS A 85 1.38 -7.58 -8.44
CA LYS A 85 2.82 -7.63 -8.16
C LYS A 85 3.66 -7.60 -9.44
N GLN A 86 3.28 -8.36 -10.47
CA GLN A 86 3.97 -8.34 -11.78
C GLN A 86 3.93 -6.94 -12.40
N LEU A 87 2.76 -6.28 -12.40
CA LEU A 87 2.63 -4.91 -12.90
C LEU A 87 3.48 -3.92 -12.08
N TRP A 88 3.53 -4.08 -10.76
CA TRP A 88 4.38 -3.32 -9.87
C TRP A 88 5.87 -3.48 -10.20
N ASP A 89 6.33 -4.72 -10.37
CA ASP A 89 7.74 -5.02 -10.67
C ASP A 89 8.16 -4.42 -12.02
N VAL A 90 7.36 -4.62 -13.07
CA VAL A 90 7.62 -4.04 -14.41
C VAL A 90 7.68 -2.51 -14.34
N THR A 91 6.70 -1.89 -13.70
CA THR A 91 6.63 -0.43 -13.56
C THR A 91 7.79 0.08 -12.70
N GLY A 92 8.09 -0.60 -11.60
CA GLY A 92 9.18 -0.27 -10.69
C GLY A 92 10.55 -0.31 -11.37
N TYR A 93 10.85 -1.36 -12.14
CA TYR A 93 12.09 -1.46 -12.91
C TYR A 93 12.20 -0.33 -13.95
N LEU A 94 11.12 -0.01 -14.64
CA LEU A 94 11.13 1.08 -15.62
C LEU A 94 11.39 2.44 -14.94
N ILE A 95 10.74 2.71 -13.81
CA ILE A 95 10.95 3.95 -13.03
C ILE A 95 12.38 4.05 -12.54
N LEU A 96 12.91 2.97 -11.95
CA LEU A 96 14.28 2.94 -11.45
C LEU A 96 15.30 3.11 -12.59
N PHE A 97 15.13 2.42 -13.69
CA PHE A 97 15.98 2.58 -14.86
C PHE A 97 16.00 4.05 -15.34
N THR A 98 14.83 4.63 -15.52
CA THR A 98 14.69 6.02 -15.96
C THR A 98 15.31 6.98 -14.95
N PHE A 99 15.07 6.78 -13.67
CA PHE A 99 15.67 7.57 -12.58
C PHE A 99 17.21 7.51 -12.62
N PHE A 100 17.82 6.34 -12.65
CA PHE A 100 19.26 6.21 -12.63
C PHE A 100 19.91 6.81 -13.87
N VAL A 101 19.32 6.62 -15.05
CA VAL A 101 19.81 7.21 -16.30
C VAL A 101 19.71 8.73 -16.27
N THR A 102 18.55 9.27 -15.96
CA THR A 102 18.31 10.72 -16.00
C THR A 102 19.08 11.47 -14.91
N GLN A 103 19.13 10.95 -13.68
CA GLN A 103 19.89 11.58 -12.59
C GLN A 103 21.40 11.57 -12.87
N THR A 104 21.92 10.44 -13.35
CA THR A 104 23.34 10.36 -13.71
C THR A 104 23.68 11.36 -14.81
N LEU A 105 22.87 11.41 -15.88
CA LEU A 105 23.07 12.38 -16.97
C LEU A 105 22.98 13.82 -16.47
N LEU A 106 22.00 14.14 -15.62
CA LEU A 106 21.81 15.46 -15.04
C LEU A 106 23.09 15.94 -14.35
N PHE A 107 23.62 15.17 -13.41
CA PHE A 107 24.78 15.59 -12.62
C PHE A 107 26.08 15.57 -13.43
N VAL A 108 26.26 14.60 -14.31
CA VAL A 108 27.41 14.54 -15.22
C VAL A 108 27.39 15.72 -16.18
N PHE A 109 26.26 16.10 -16.76
CA PHE A 109 26.16 17.21 -17.69
C PHE A 109 26.28 18.55 -16.98
N ALA A 110 25.75 18.72 -15.78
CA ALA A 110 25.99 19.91 -14.96
C ALA A 110 27.49 20.13 -14.71
N TYR A 111 28.26 19.06 -14.45
CA TYR A 111 29.71 19.14 -14.32
C TYR A 111 30.40 19.39 -15.67
N LYS A 112 30.05 18.64 -16.71
CA LYS A 112 30.72 18.67 -18.02
C LYS A 112 30.53 20.00 -18.71
N TYR A 113 29.31 20.56 -18.69
CA TYR A 113 28.92 21.77 -19.42
C TYR A 113 28.85 23.02 -18.52
N ARG A 114 29.56 23.02 -17.37
CA ARG A 114 29.66 24.19 -16.50
C ARG A 114 30.29 25.40 -17.26
N GLY A 115 29.98 26.61 -16.83
CA GLY A 115 30.59 27.82 -17.38
C GLY A 115 32.12 27.78 -17.23
N ARG A 116 32.82 28.16 -18.29
CA ARG A 116 34.30 28.33 -18.37
C ARG A 116 34.62 29.53 -19.19
N GLU A 117 35.69 30.25 -18.83
CA GLU A 117 36.18 31.38 -19.60
C GLU A 117 36.53 30.94 -21.02
N GLY A 118 36.12 31.73 -22.01
CA GLY A 118 36.31 31.41 -23.43
C GLY A 118 35.30 30.42 -24.05
N ASN A 119 34.53 29.71 -23.26
CA ASN A 119 33.49 28.80 -23.78
C ASN A 119 32.16 29.55 -23.94
N LYS A 120 31.56 29.47 -25.12
CA LYS A 120 30.19 29.97 -25.36
C LYS A 120 29.23 28.81 -25.53
N ALA A 121 28.08 28.87 -24.84
CA ALA A 121 27.01 27.92 -25.02
C ALA A 121 26.46 28.01 -26.46
N LEU A 122 26.15 26.86 -27.05
CA LEU A 122 25.44 26.79 -28.29
C LEU A 122 23.99 27.23 -28.06
N PHE A 123 23.57 28.28 -28.81
CA PHE A 123 22.17 28.69 -28.79
C PHE A 123 21.36 27.80 -29.74
N GLN A 124 20.76 26.75 -29.20
CA GLN A 124 19.93 25.82 -29.95
C GLN A 124 18.57 25.74 -29.28
N THR A 125 17.56 26.37 -29.87
CA THR A 125 16.20 26.43 -29.31
C THR A 125 15.34 25.23 -29.67
N HIS A 126 15.61 24.59 -30.81
CA HIS A 126 14.84 23.46 -31.34
C HIS A 126 15.74 22.37 -31.89
N ASN A 127 15.35 21.12 -31.66
CA ASN A 127 15.97 19.96 -32.27
C ASN A 127 14.90 18.89 -32.52
N ASN A 128 14.27 18.95 -33.68
CA ASN A 128 13.17 18.09 -34.07
C ASN A 128 13.48 16.59 -33.92
N LYS A 129 14.74 16.15 -34.11
CA LYS A 129 15.12 14.73 -33.95
C LYS A 129 15.13 14.31 -32.50
N LEU A 130 15.70 15.13 -31.62
CA LEU A 130 15.67 14.87 -30.17
C LEU A 130 14.24 14.98 -29.63
N GLU A 131 13.49 15.99 -30.06
CA GLU A 131 12.09 16.19 -29.64
C GLU A 131 11.23 14.97 -30.02
N LEU A 132 11.38 14.48 -31.25
CA LEU A 132 10.70 13.27 -31.69
C LEU A 132 11.09 12.05 -30.82
N LEU A 133 12.38 11.89 -30.52
CA LEU A 133 12.88 10.76 -29.75
C LEU A 133 12.31 10.75 -28.33
N TRP A 134 12.47 11.83 -27.56
CA TRP A 134 12.04 11.87 -26.18
C TRP A 134 10.53 11.99 -25.98
N THR A 135 9.78 12.30 -27.05
CA THR A 135 8.31 12.25 -27.04
C THR A 135 7.81 10.85 -27.41
N SER A 136 8.31 10.28 -28.52
CA SER A 136 7.79 9.03 -29.08
C SER A 136 8.16 7.81 -28.21
N VAL A 137 9.39 7.72 -27.71
CA VAL A 137 9.81 6.58 -26.90
C VAL A 137 9.02 6.47 -25.61
N PRO A 138 8.90 7.53 -24.77
CA PRO A 138 8.04 7.46 -23.59
C PRO A 138 6.57 7.23 -23.92
N ALA A 139 6.04 7.83 -24.99
CA ALA A 139 4.65 7.63 -25.39
C ALA A 139 4.34 6.17 -25.71
N ILE A 140 5.21 5.48 -26.45
CA ILE A 140 5.06 4.05 -26.78
C ILE A 140 5.12 3.21 -25.49
N VAL A 141 6.13 3.45 -24.64
CA VAL A 141 6.30 2.70 -23.39
C VAL A 141 5.12 2.90 -22.45
N LEU A 142 4.67 4.15 -22.27
CA LEU A 142 3.50 4.46 -21.42
C LEU A 142 2.21 3.86 -21.98
N THR A 143 2.03 3.87 -23.30
CA THR A 143 0.86 3.22 -23.94
C THR A 143 0.85 1.72 -23.63
N ALA A 144 1.99 1.04 -23.76
CA ALA A 144 2.09 -0.38 -23.42
C ALA A 144 1.78 -0.65 -21.94
N LEU A 145 2.31 0.19 -21.02
CA LEU A 145 2.00 0.09 -19.57
C LEU A 145 0.53 0.34 -19.26
N ILE A 146 -0.08 1.34 -19.91
CA ILE A 146 -1.52 1.63 -19.72
C ILE A 146 -2.36 0.44 -20.17
N MET A 147 -2.07 -0.16 -21.32
CA MET A 147 -2.79 -1.34 -21.80
C MET A 147 -2.64 -2.52 -20.86
N TYR A 148 -1.42 -2.76 -20.34
CA TYR A 148 -1.19 -3.81 -19.34
C TYR A 148 -1.93 -3.50 -18.03
N GLY A 149 -1.87 -2.27 -17.55
CA GLY A 149 -2.59 -1.82 -16.35
C GLY A 149 -4.10 -1.95 -16.47
N LEU A 150 -4.69 -1.58 -17.63
CA LEU A 150 -6.12 -1.74 -17.89
C LEU A 150 -6.55 -3.21 -17.90
N LYS A 151 -5.72 -4.10 -18.47
CA LYS A 151 -5.98 -5.54 -18.41
C LYS A 151 -6.03 -6.03 -16.96
N THR A 152 -4.99 -5.74 -16.16
CA THR A 152 -4.92 -6.12 -14.75
C THR A 152 -6.09 -5.52 -13.95
N TRP A 153 -6.47 -4.27 -14.24
CA TRP A 153 -7.61 -3.62 -13.61
C TRP A 153 -8.93 -4.36 -13.90
N ASN A 154 -9.19 -4.69 -15.15
CA ASN A 154 -10.41 -5.40 -15.52
C ASN A 154 -10.50 -6.79 -14.88
N GLU A 155 -9.39 -7.54 -14.88
CA GLU A 155 -9.32 -8.86 -14.23
C GLU A 155 -9.53 -8.79 -12.72
N THR A 156 -9.15 -7.66 -12.08
CA THR A 156 -9.28 -7.47 -10.64
C THR A 156 -10.64 -6.91 -10.22
N MET A 157 -11.16 -5.92 -10.97
CA MET A 157 -12.34 -5.16 -10.53
C MET A 157 -13.66 -5.63 -11.17
N VAL A 158 -13.59 -6.40 -12.26
CA VAL A 158 -14.75 -6.92 -12.97
C VAL A 158 -14.59 -8.43 -13.24
N PRO A 159 -14.21 -9.23 -12.22
CA PRO A 159 -14.10 -10.68 -12.39
C PRO A 159 -15.49 -11.30 -12.56
N ASP A 160 -15.53 -12.46 -13.20
CA ASP A 160 -16.69 -13.34 -13.10
C ASP A 160 -16.79 -13.84 -11.65
N THR A 161 -17.96 -13.72 -11.06
CA THR A 161 -18.23 -14.12 -9.67
C THR A 161 -19.25 -15.23 -9.54
N GLU A 162 -19.56 -15.93 -10.64
CA GLU A 162 -20.46 -17.09 -10.62
C GLU A 162 -19.87 -18.20 -9.73
N GLY A 163 -20.64 -18.65 -8.76
CA GLY A 163 -20.21 -19.65 -7.79
C GLY A 163 -19.24 -19.16 -6.71
N ALA A 164 -18.94 -17.86 -6.64
CA ALA A 164 -18.12 -17.31 -5.55
C ALA A 164 -18.87 -17.40 -4.21
N ILE A 165 -18.11 -17.66 -3.13
CA ILE A 165 -18.63 -17.60 -1.76
C ILE A 165 -18.92 -16.15 -1.41
N ILE A 166 -20.14 -15.84 -0.95
CA ILE A 166 -20.54 -14.48 -0.64
C ILE A 166 -20.35 -14.22 0.86
N VAL A 167 -19.56 -13.19 1.18
CA VAL A 167 -19.32 -12.73 2.56
C VAL A 167 -19.59 -11.23 2.64
N GLU A 168 -20.52 -10.82 3.47
CA GLU A 168 -20.71 -9.41 3.79
C GLU A 168 -19.82 -9.01 4.95
N VAL A 169 -19.15 -7.87 4.82
CA VAL A 169 -18.32 -7.26 5.88
C VAL A 169 -18.94 -5.92 6.25
N TYR A 170 -19.37 -5.81 7.49
CA TYR A 170 -20.03 -4.63 8.04
C TYR A 170 -19.09 -3.86 8.96
N ALA A 171 -18.88 -2.60 8.63
CA ALA A 171 -18.01 -1.69 9.36
C ALA A 171 -18.78 -0.79 10.29
N GLN A 172 -18.29 -0.62 11.51
CA GLN A 172 -18.77 0.37 12.49
C GLN A 172 -17.61 0.85 13.35
N GLN A 173 -17.74 2.01 13.98
CA GLN A 173 -16.74 2.51 14.92
C GLN A 173 -16.80 1.71 16.25
N PHE A 174 -15.80 0.85 16.63
CA PHE A 174 -14.55 0.60 15.90
C PHE A 174 -14.36 -0.90 15.73
N GLY A 175 -15.08 -1.52 14.82
CA GLY A 175 -15.01 -2.97 14.63
C GLY A 175 -15.61 -3.42 13.29
N TRP A 176 -15.41 -4.69 13.04
CA TRP A 176 -15.91 -5.40 11.86
C TRP A 176 -16.81 -6.55 12.30
N THR A 177 -17.83 -6.81 11.53
CA THR A 177 -18.67 -8.00 11.67
C THR A 177 -18.81 -8.62 10.29
N ALA A 178 -18.62 -9.93 10.18
CA ALA A 178 -18.82 -10.64 8.92
C ALA A 178 -20.14 -11.42 8.95
N ARG A 179 -20.80 -11.53 7.79
CA ARG A 179 -21.99 -12.34 7.57
C ARG A 179 -21.80 -13.20 6.33
N TYR A 180 -21.94 -14.49 6.46
CA TYR A 180 -21.89 -15.48 5.39
C TYR A 180 -23.28 -15.78 4.89
N SER A 181 -23.39 -16.03 3.60
CA SER A 181 -24.66 -16.26 2.87
C SER A 181 -25.28 -17.65 3.07
N GLY A 182 -24.80 -18.42 4.05
CA GLY A 182 -25.35 -19.74 4.33
C GLY A 182 -25.18 -20.78 3.22
N GLU A 183 -26.08 -21.75 3.18
CA GLU A 183 -26.03 -22.87 2.22
C GLU A 183 -26.59 -22.51 0.85
N ASP A 184 -27.51 -21.55 0.79
CA ASP A 184 -28.13 -21.10 -0.46
C ASP A 184 -27.25 -20.10 -1.24
N ASN A 185 -26.13 -19.69 -0.64
CA ASN A 185 -25.19 -18.69 -1.15
C ASN A 185 -25.88 -17.34 -1.51
N GLN A 186 -26.92 -16.96 -0.77
CA GLN A 186 -27.63 -15.70 -0.92
C GLN A 186 -27.73 -15.00 0.44
N LEU A 187 -27.39 -13.72 0.48
CA LEU A 187 -27.56 -12.91 1.69
C LEU A 187 -29.01 -12.39 1.78
N GLY A 188 -29.64 -12.58 2.91
CA GLY A 188 -30.91 -11.95 3.21
C GLY A 188 -30.81 -10.41 3.19
N LYS A 189 -31.95 -9.74 2.93
CA LYS A 189 -32.03 -8.28 2.93
C LYS A 189 -31.63 -7.70 4.27
N ALA A 190 -31.01 -6.53 4.24
CA ALA A 190 -30.63 -5.81 5.44
C ALA A 190 -30.84 -4.31 5.25
N HIS A 191 -31.35 -3.65 6.30
CA HIS A 191 -31.61 -2.21 6.29
C HIS A 191 -31.25 -1.60 7.65
N TYR A 192 -30.69 -0.39 7.67
CA TYR A 192 -30.25 0.27 8.89
C TYR A 192 -31.36 0.50 9.90
N THR A 193 -32.63 0.65 9.46
CA THR A 193 -33.79 0.82 10.37
C THR A 193 -34.14 -0.43 11.15
N LEU A 194 -33.60 -1.58 10.76
CA LEU A 194 -33.81 -2.88 11.43
C LEU A 194 -32.72 -3.20 12.45
N ILE A 195 -31.75 -2.31 12.63
CA ILE A 195 -30.69 -2.48 13.62
C ILE A 195 -31.26 -2.32 15.03
N GLY A 196 -31.08 -3.37 15.85
CA GLY A 196 -31.52 -3.33 17.26
C GLY A 196 -31.22 -4.66 17.96
N GLY A 197 -30.94 -4.59 19.27
CA GLY A 197 -30.64 -5.78 20.07
C GLY A 197 -29.49 -6.62 19.49
N VAL A 198 -29.72 -7.91 19.26
CA VAL A 198 -28.75 -8.83 18.65
C VAL A 198 -28.62 -8.63 17.12
N ASN A 199 -29.60 -8.00 16.48
CA ASN A 199 -29.57 -7.72 15.06
C ASN A 199 -28.72 -6.48 14.74
N THR A 200 -27.44 -6.58 14.96
CA THR A 200 -26.49 -5.46 14.77
C THR A 200 -26.26 -5.08 13.33
N LEU A 201 -26.66 -5.96 12.39
CA LEU A 201 -26.49 -5.77 10.94
C LEU A 201 -27.74 -5.24 10.25
N GLY A 202 -28.88 -5.18 10.98
CA GLY A 202 -30.19 -4.79 10.43
C GLY A 202 -30.70 -5.78 9.40
N VAL A 203 -30.48 -7.08 9.58
CA VAL A 203 -30.98 -8.13 8.70
C VAL A 203 -32.49 -8.25 8.84
N ASP A 204 -33.22 -8.43 7.75
CA ASP A 204 -34.67 -8.62 7.78
C ASP A 204 -35.00 -10.05 8.23
N ILE A 205 -35.59 -10.19 9.40
CA ILE A 205 -36.01 -11.46 9.99
C ILE A 205 -37.18 -12.12 9.26
N ASN A 206 -37.89 -11.40 8.40
CA ASN A 206 -39.00 -11.92 7.59
C ASN A 206 -38.52 -12.37 6.19
N ASP A 207 -37.28 -12.13 5.84
CA ASP A 207 -36.72 -12.62 4.59
C ASP A 207 -36.14 -14.03 4.81
N SER A 208 -36.73 -15.01 4.14
CA SER A 208 -36.29 -16.41 4.26
C SER A 208 -34.86 -16.65 3.84
N LEU A 209 -34.30 -15.81 2.96
CA LEU A 209 -32.90 -15.87 2.55
C LEU A 209 -31.92 -15.52 3.69
N SER A 210 -32.41 -14.90 4.78
CA SER A 210 -31.58 -14.57 5.93
C SER A 210 -31.46 -15.71 6.96
N TYR A 211 -32.28 -16.76 6.85
CA TYR A 211 -32.42 -17.74 7.93
C TYR A 211 -31.16 -18.57 8.16
N ASP A 212 -30.45 -18.93 7.11
CA ASP A 212 -29.21 -19.69 7.15
C ASP A 212 -27.94 -18.81 7.13
N ASP A 213 -28.10 -17.48 7.02
CA ASP A 213 -26.99 -16.53 7.17
C ASP A 213 -26.28 -16.74 8.53
N ARG A 214 -24.96 -16.53 8.57
CA ARG A 214 -24.16 -16.74 9.78
C ARG A 214 -23.36 -15.49 10.10
N VAL A 215 -23.56 -14.94 11.29
CA VAL A 215 -22.90 -13.70 11.75
C VAL A 215 -21.74 -14.05 12.68
N VAL A 216 -20.54 -13.60 12.31
CA VAL A 216 -19.30 -13.98 12.97
C VAL A 216 -18.36 -12.81 13.24
N ARG A 217 -17.38 -13.01 14.13
CA ARG A 217 -16.36 -12.04 14.52
C ARG A 217 -14.95 -12.39 14.05
N GLU A 218 -14.80 -13.47 13.31
CA GLU A 218 -13.60 -13.85 12.57
C GLU A 218 -14.01 -14.18 11.15
N ILE A 219 -13.11 -14.00 10.19
CA ILE A 219 -13.37 -14.32 8.79
C ILE A 219 -12.56 -15.58 8.45
N HIS A 220 -13.23 -16.64 8.05
CA HIS A 220 -12.61 -17.84 7.52
C HIS A 220 -12.85 -17.96 6.03
N LEU A 221 -11.84 -18.34 5.27
CA LEU A 221 -11.88 -18.42 3.82
C LEU A 221 -11.25 -19.72 3.35
N PRO A 222 -11.87 -20.44 2.42
CA PRO A 222 -11.24 -21.61 1.83
C PRO A 222 -10.18 -21.19 0.81
N VAL A 223 -9.01 -21.85 0.84
CA VAL A 223 -7.94 -21.63 -0.12
C VAL A 223 -8.38 -22.07 -1.52
N ASN A 224 -7.94 -21.35 -2.58
CA ASN A 224 -8.24 -21.61 -3.98
C ASN A 224 -9.74 -21.55 -4.36
N LYS A 225 -10.57 -20.96 -3.53
CA LYS A 225 -11.97 -20.66 -3.84
C LYS A 225 -12.16 -19.15 -3.96
N GLN A 226 -12.93 -18.74 -4.95
CA GLN A 226 -13.27 -17.33 -5.11
C GLN A 226 -14.26 -16.87 -4.03
N VAL A 227 -13.97 -15.72 -3.47
CA VAL A 227 -14.81 -15.07 -2.46
C VAL A 227 -15.24 -13.70 -2.98
N LEU A 228 -16.53 -13.43 -2.96
CA LEU A 228 -17.11 -12.11 -3.21
C LEU A 228 -17.41 -11.43 -1.87
N MET A 229 -16.59 -10.49 -1.48
CA MET A 229 -16.85 -9.67 -0.30
C MET A 229 -17.72 -8.48 -0.66
N LYS A 230 -18.82 -8.30 0.07
CA LYS A 230 -19.71 -7.14 0.00
C LYS A 230 -19.49 -6.29 1.24
N PHE A 231 -19.30 -4.99 1.07
CA PHE A 231 -18.96 -4.09 2.18
C PHE A 231 -20.06 -3.08 2.41
N ARG A 232 -20.43 -2.90 3.67
CA ARG A 232 -21.33 -1.85 4.14
C ARG A 232 -20.72 -1.12 5.35
N SER A 233 -21.19 0.08 5.61
CA SER A 233 -20.84 0.85 6.80
C SER A 233 -22.09 1.36 7.50
N GLN A 234 -22.04 1.34 8.84
CA GLN A 234 -23.11 1.85 9.71
C GLN A 234 -23.05 3.37 9.91
N ASP A 235 -21.86 3.93 10.00
CA ASP A 235 -21.65 5.27 10.55
C ASP A 235 -20.82 6.18 9.63
N VAL A 236 -19.51 6.00 9.57
CA VAL A 236 -18.60 6.82 8.78
C VAL A 236 -17.97 6.01 7.64
N ILE A 237 -17.17 6.64 6.80
CA ILE A 237 -16.42 5.92 5.76
C ILE A 237 -15.28 5.17 6.43
N HIS A 238 -15.24 3.85 6.23
CA HIS A 238 -14.12 2.96 6.51
C HIS A 238 -13.51 2.47 5.21
N SER A 239 -12.39 1.75 5.28
CA SER A 239 -11.82 1.06 4.12
C SER A 239 -11.33 -0.30 4.56
N ALA A 240 -11.94 -1.34 4.03
CA ALA A 240 -11.53 -2.72 4.24
C ALA A 240 -10.22 -2.96 3.49
N TYR A 241 -9.16 -3.31 4.20
CA TYR A 241 -7.83 -3.52 3.66
C TYR A 241 -7.21 -4.82 4.16
N MET A 242 -6.89 -5.70 3.23
CA MET A 242 -6.20 -6.95 3.49
C MET A 242 -4.86 -6.96 2.74
N PRO A 243 -3.76 -6.58 3.40
CA PRO A 243 -2.47 -6.33 2.74
C PRO A 243 -1.96 -7.50 1.90
N HIS A 244 -1.97 -8.72 2.46
CA HIS A 244 -1.43 -9.91 1.80
C HIS A 244 -2.28 -10.41 0.63
N PHE A 245 -3.55 -10.03 0.58
CA PHE A 245 -4.42 -10.35 -0.55
C PHE A 245 -4.48 -9.24 -1.59
N ASN A 246 -3.84 -8.08 -1.36
CA ASN A 246 -3.93 -6.89 -2.22
C ASN A 246 -5.38 -6.42 -2.42
N VAL A 247 -6.22 -6.58 -1.40
CA VAL A 247 -7.62 -6.15 -1.41
C VAL A 247 -7.75 -4.84 -0.64
N GLN A 248 -8.35 -3.86 -1.28
CA GLN A 248 -8.76 -2.61 -0.63
C GLN A 248 -10.08 -2.13 -1.24
N MET A 249 -11.09 -1.91 -0.38
CA MET A 249 -12.38 -1.38 -0.79
C MET A 249 -12.97 -0.46 0.29
N ASN A 250 -13.48 0.69 -0.11
CA ASN A 250 -14.13 1.60 0.83
C ASN A 250 -15.50 1.07 1.24
N CYS A 251 -15.79 1.15 2.55
CA CYS A 251 -17.10 0.90 3.12
C CYS A 251 -17.77 2.26 3.33
N VAL A 252 -18.76 2.59 2.49
CA VAL A 252 -19.39 3.91 2.48
C VAL A 252 -20.81 3.78 3.03
N PRO A 253 -21.22 4.63 4.02
CA PRO A 253 -22.60 4.61 4.50
C PRO A 253 -23.61 4.84 3.37
N GLY A 254 -24.64 3.98 3.32
CA GLY A 254 -25.66 4.04 2.28
C GLY A 254 -25.29 3.45 0.91
N MET A 255 -24.07 2.89 0.77
CA MET A 255 -23.62 2.20 -0.44
C MET A 255 -23.19 0.77 -0.13
N ASN A 256 -23.47 -0.13 -1.08
CA ASN A 256 -22.89 -1.47 -1.11
C ASN A 256 -21.71 -1.46 -2.08
N THR A 257 -20.50 -1.65 -1.58
CA THR A 257 -19.32 -1.87 -2.41
C THR A 257 -18.92 -3.33 -2.38
N GLN A 258 -18.12 -3.79 -3.33
CA GLN A 258 -17.76 -5.20 -3.40
C GLN A 258 -16.35 -5.38 -3.99
N PHE A 259 -15.75 -6.51 -3.65
CA PHE A 259 -14.48 -6.95 -4.21
C PHE A 259 -14.42 -8.49 -4.21
N ALA A 260 -14.03 -9.07 -5.35
CA ALA A 260 -13.86 -10.51 -5.45
C ALA A 260 -12.38 -10.88 -5.53
N PHE A 261 -11.98 -11.94 -4.82
CA PHE A 261 -10.61 -12.44 -4.86
C PHE A 261 -10.55 -13.93 -4.53
N THR A 262 -9.44 -14.57 -4.88
CA THR A 262 -9.18 -15.97 -4.58
C THR A 262 -7.92 -16.06 -3.71
N PRO A 263 -8.02 -16.45 -2.43
CA PRO A 263 -6.85 -16.74 -1.60
C PRO A 263 -6.05 -17.91 -2.17
N THR A 264 -4.72 -17.81 -2.21
CA THR A 264 -3.84 -18.85 -2.78
C THR A 264 -2.94 -19.53 -1.77
N LYS A 265 -2.85 -19.00 -0.54
CA LYS A 265 -2.00 -19.54 0.53
C LYS A 265 -2.80 -19.62 1.83
N THR A 266 -2.74 -20.76 2.49
CA THR A 266 -3.35 -20.92 3.82
C THR A 266 -2.61 -20.10 4.87
N THR A 267 -3.25 -19.85 6.01
CA THR A 267 -2.60 -19.20 7.17
C THR A 267 -1.44 -20.05 7.70
N GLU A 268 -1.53 -21.37 7.61
CA GLU A 268 -0.46 -22.29 8.00
C GLU A 268 0.73 -22.18 7.01
N ASP A 269 0.47 -22.16 5.70
CA ASP A 269 1.53 -22.08 4.69
C ASP A 269 2.36 -20.79 4.80
N ILE A 270 1.69 -19.64 4.98
CA ILE A 270 2.41 -18.35 5.07
C ILE A 270 3.25 -18.25 6.34
N ARG A 271 2.84 -18.91 7.44
CA ARG A 271 3.62 -18.96 8.68
C ARG A 271 4.95 -19.70 8.50
N LEU A 272 5.03 -20.62 7.54
CA LEU A 272 6.23 -21.40 7.23
C LEU A 272 7.16 -20.71 6.23
N GLU A 273 6.75 -19.59 5.65
CA GLU A 273 7.60 -18.85 4.70
C GLU A 273 8.81 -18.20 5.42
N PRO A 274 10.02 -18.30 4.85
CA PRO A 274 11.24 -17.81 5.50
C PRO A 274 11.21 -16.32 5.88
N ASP A 275 10.58 -15.49 5.06
CA ASP A 275 10.46 -14.05 5.31
C ASP A 275 9.45 -13.75 6.42
N MET A 276 8.37 -14.54 6.50
CA MET A 276 7.40 -14.43 7.58
C MET A 276 8.00 -14.90 8.91
N ILE A 277 8.75 -16.00 8.92
CA ILE A 277 9.46 -16.47 10.12
C ILE A 277 10.37 -15.38 10.67
N LYS A 278 11.24 -14.81 9.82
CA LYS A 278 12.13 -13.71 10.23
C LYS A 278 11.37 -12.50 10.77
N ARG A 279 10.25 -12.15 10.12
CA ARG A 279 9.41 -11.04 10.54
C ARG A 279 8.82 -11.30 11.93
N MET A 280 8.30 -12.50 12.16
CA MET A 280 7.71 -12.86 13.45
C MET A 280 8.76 -12.99 14.55
N GLU A 281 9.96 -13.46 14.24
CA GLU A 281 11.10 -13.43 15.17
C GLU A 281 11.42 -12.00 15.62
N LEU A 282 11.47 -11.03 14.69
CA LEU A 282 11.68 -9.62 15.03
C LEU A 282 10.54 -9.06 15.89
N VAL A 283 9.29 -9.32 15.52
CA VAL A 283 8.12 -8.88 16.28
C VAL A 283 8.16 -9.46 17.70
N ASN A 284 8.39 -10.77 17.83
CA ASN A 284 8.41 -11.45 19.12
C ASN A 284 9.62 -11.04 19.97
N SER A 285 10.75 -10.70 19.36
CA SER A 285 11.89 -10.13 20.09
C SER A 285 11.57 -8.77 20.71
N GLU A 286 10.84 -7.90 19.99
CA GLU A 286 10.40 -6.60 20.53
C GLU A 286 9.31 -6.75 21.60
N ARG A 287 8.38 -7.71 21.44
CA ARG A 287 7.38 -8.04 22.44
C ARG A 287 8.02 -8.56 23.73
N ALA A 288 8.98 -9.47 23.63
CA ALA A 288 9.72 -9.99 24.77
C ALA A 288 10.42 -8.88 25.59
N LYS A 289 10.97 -7.85 24.93
CA LYS A 289 11.55 -6.68 25.62
C LYS A 289 10.53 -5.89 26.45
N LYS A 290 9.25 -6.00 26.09
CA LYS A 290 8.11 -5.35 26.78
C LYS A 290 7.43 -6.27 27.80
N GLY A 291 7.88 -7.54 27.93
CA GLY A 291 7.24 -8.54 28.77
C GLY A 291 5.90 -9.06 28.22
N GLU A 292 5.68 -8.94 26.92
CA GLU A 292 4.48 -9.41 26.24
C GLU A 292 4.68 -10.82 25.70
N GLU A 293 3.61 -11.64 25.70
CA GLU A 293 3.63 -12.99 25.14
C GLU A 293 3.91 -12.99 23.62
N PRO A 294 4.58 -14.02 23.08
CA PRO A 294 4.80 -14.16 21.66
C PRO A 294 3.47 -14.34 20.91
N VAL A 295 3.43 -13.89 19.67
CA VAL A 295 2.27 -14.02 18.80
C VAL A 295 2.66 -14.74 17.51
N GLU A 296 1.71 -15.43 16.91
CA GLU A 296 1.82 -15.98 15.57
C GLU A 296 1.27 -15.01 14.54
N PHE A 297 1.64 -15.22 13.29
CA PHE A 297 1.06 -14.45 12.19
C PHE A 297 -0.37 -14.92 11.92
N ASP A 298 -1.27 -13.98 11.76
CA ASP A 298 -2.59 -14.17 11.16
C ASP A 298 -2.81 -13.15 10.05
N TYR A 299 -3.55 -13.53 9.01
CA TYR A 299 -4.08 -12.53 8.10
C TYR A 299 -5.08 -11.64 8.83
N VAL A 300 -5.14 -10.39 8.43
CA VAL A 300 -6.03 -9.40 9.05
C VAL A 300 -6.72 -8.55 8.00
N LEU A 301 -7.96 -8.18 8.29
CA LEU A 301 -8.64 -7.09 7.61
C LEU A 301 -8.57 -5.87 8.53
N LEU A 302 -7.95 -4.83 8.04
CA LEU A 302 -7.68 -3.57 8.74
C LEU A 302 -8.58 -2.45 8.21
N CYS A 303 -8.80 -1.42 9.02
CA CYS A 303 -9.34 -0.17 8.51
C CYS A 303 -8.21 0.71 7.94
N ASN A 304 -8.29 1.07 6.65
CA ASN A 304 -7.31 1.92 5.95
C ASN A 304 -7.83 3.33 5.65
N LYS A 305 -8.89 3.77 6.35
CA LYS A 305 -9.44 5.12 6.27
C LYS A 305 -9.65 5.64 7.68
N ILE A 306 -9.06 6.80 8.02
CA ILE A 306 -9.22 7.40 9.36
C ILE A 306 -10.71 7.56 9.65
N CYS A 307 -11.20 6.81 10.65
CA CYS A 307 -12.60 6.73 11.01
C CYS A 307 -12.90 7.20 12.44
N GLY A 308 -11.89 7.63 13.21
CA GLY A 308 -12.04 8.13 14.57
C GLY A 308 -10.89 7.76 15.50
N SER A 309 -11.09 7.87 16.82
CA SER A 309 -10.03 7.76 17.84
C SER A 309 -9.41 6.36 17.94
N ALA A 310 -10.17 5.28 17.74
CA ALA A 310 -9.68 3.92 17.80
C ALA A 310 -9.45 3.29 16.40
N HIS A 311 -9.33 4.13 15.36
CA HIS A 311 -9.02 3.69 14.00
C HIS A 311 -7.82 2.75 13.92
N TYR A 312 -6.76 3.02 14.69
CA TYR A 312 -5.53 2.23 14.69
C TYR A 312 -5.69 0.78 15.14
N ASN A 313 -6.76 0.49 15.88
CA ASN A 313 -7.05 -0.85 16.41
C ASN A 313 -8.25 -1.53 15.74
N MET A 314 -8.81 -0.92 14.69
CA MET A 314 -9.96 -1.48 13.99
C MET A 314 -9.51 -2.56 13.02
N GLN A 315 -9.54 -3.81 13.49
CA GLN A 315 -9.12 -4.99 12.74
C GLN A 315 -9.99 -6.20 13.07
N ILE A 316 -10.03 -7.16 12.14
CA ILE A 316 -10.62 -8.48 12.32
C ILE A 316 -9.67 -9.54 11.77
N LYS A 317 -9.58 -10.67 12.46
CA LYS A 317 -8.76 -11.81 12.06
C LYS A 317 -9.34 -12.46 10.80
N VAL A 318 -8.46 -12.86 9.88
CA VAL A 318 -8.80 -13.64 8.70
C VAL A 318 -7.98 -14.92 8.71
N VAL A 319 -8.66 -16.06 8.60
CA VAL A 319 -8.05 -17.39 8.54
C VAL A 319 -8.30 -17.95 7.16
N VAL A 320 -7.25 -18.37 6.47
CA VAL A 320 -7.35 -19.12 5.22
C VAL A 320 -6.97 -20.57 5.48
N GLU A 321 -7.83 -21.47 5.11
CA GLU A 321 -7.70 -22.90 5.44
C GLU A 321 -8.19 -23.78 4.28
N SER A 322 -8.08 -25.10 4.42
CA SER A 322 -8.65 -26.03 3.44
C SER A 322 -10.18 -25.91 3.39
N GLU A 323 -10.75 -26.23 2.25
CA GLU A 323 -12.23 -26.21 2.08
C GLU A 323 -12.94 -27.10 3.11
N GLU A 324 -12.33 -28.22 3.47
CA GLU A 324 -12.86 -29.13 4.49
C GLU A 324 -12.90 -28.48 5.89
N LYS A 325 -11.80 -27.85 6.32
CA LYS A 325 -11.74 -27.13 7.61
C LYS A 325 -12.72 -25.96 7.63
N TYR A 326 -12.78 -25.19 6.52
CA TYR A 326 -13.72 -24.08 6.36
C TYR A 326 -15.18 -24.54 6.51
N ASN A 327 -15.57 -25.61 5.82
CA ASN A 327 -16.93 -26.14 5.90
C ASN A 327 -17.27 -26.64 7.29
N ALA A 328 -16.32 -27.31 7.99
CA ALA A 328 -16.49 -27.73 9.37
C ALA A 328 -16.68 -26.52 10.30
N TRP A 329 -15.82 -25.50 10.19
CA TRP A 329 -15.94 -24.28 10.96
C TRP A 329 -17.27 -23.55 10.71
N LEU A 330 -17.68 -23.42 9.43
CA LEU A 330 -18.94 -22.74 9.08
C LEU A 330 -20.16 -23.48 9.67
N ALA A 331 -20.14 -24.81 9.67
CA ALA A 331 -21.22 -25.62 10.23
C ALA A 331 -21.40 -25.44 11.75
N GLU A 332 -20.33 -25.09 12.47
CA GLU A 332 -20.37 -24.80 13.92
C GLU A 332 -20.96 -23.42 14.23
N GLN A 333 -21.03 -22.50 13.25
CA GLN A 333 -21.54 -21.15 13.48
C GLN A 333 -23.07 -21.16 13.56
N GLN A 334 -23.61 -20.37 14.49
CA GLN A 334 -25.06 -20.24 14.64
C GLN A 334 -25.69 -19.53 13.43
N THR A 335 -26.81 -20.05 12.97
CA THR A 335 -27.60 -19.38 11.92
C THR A 335 -28.30 -18.14 12.48
N PHE A 336 -28.57 -17.16 11.61
CA PHE A 336 -29.28 -15.95 12.02
C PHE A 336 -30.65 -16.26 12.59
N GLN A 337 -31.38 -17.23 12.00
CA GLN A 337 -32.66 -17.70 12.53
C GLN A 337 -32.54 -18.22 13.98
N SER A 338 -31.51 -19.00 14.28
CA SER A 338 -31.28 -19.51 15.63
C SER A 338 -30.95 -18.41 16.64
N LEU A 339 -30.19 -17.40 16.21
CA LEU A 339 -29.86 -16.23 17.04
C LEU A 339 -31.08 -15.41 17.42
N VAL A 340 -32.03 -15.22 16.47
CA VAL A 340 -33.25 -14.43 16.70
C VAL A 340 -34.27 -15.24 17.49
N SER A 341 -34.35 -16.55 17.28
CA SER A 341 -35.33 -17.45 17.97
C SER A 341 -34.96 -17.70 19.45
N ALA A 342 -33.72 -17.44 19.84
CA ALA A 342 -33.24 -17.62 21.23
C ALA A 342 -33.59 -16.42 22.16
N GLN A 343 -34.26 -15.40 21.66
CA GLN A 343 -34.75 -14.21 22.37
C GLN A 343 -36.25 -14.29 22.63
#